data_4e0d49ee2ea7e5ceb40b76d56aaee254
#
_entry.id   4e0d49ee2ea7e5ceb40b76d56aaee254
#
_cell.length_a   1.000
_cell.length_b   1.000
_cell.length_c   1.000
_cell.angle_alpha   90.00
_cell.angle_beta   90.00
_cell.angle_gamma   90.00
#
_symmetry.space_group_name_H-M   'P 1'
#
loop_
_entity.id
_entity.type
_entity.pdbx_description
1 polymer ?
#
loop_
_entity_poly.entity_id
_entity_poly.type
_entity_poly.pdbx_seq_one_letter_code
_entity_poly.pdbx_strand_id
1 'polypeptide(L)'
;MNKLKREEKMKAKISNRRFSPLYGSSKRGFTVIEVLIGSSIMLAIVVATLSLYTKSNKVSVDQQQFADIQHNVRAAMYFLSRDIKSIGAGLPLQFSHAFLEGDNNDNSGGPPVYPDKLTFLGNSDPLRLIIQSFDPGSNTVTFEPNQFDMYPYTATSYPADTLGYINRLIIVFPNPELNVQKGEVGKITSVNFVTNQIVFDRVNGKVPKDLNLNPGGDPDDYIGGTVTFIELKTYWLDVDGSYPGGHVGVDGYLGEPGVMYVSQWNPISDSYEHMALALNIEDLQFQYHGDMDADQQLDDNNSDATIDVNDFLNWGDSGDKNFNWNDDEVPAGIRSVRFLILGKTANPYIGFSGSPSDAVKYIYGKPAIADSPAHDEADKHRRFLLESTAQIRNLSLSIYNSGTN
;
A
#
# COMPACT_ATOMS: atom_id res chain seq x y z
N MET A 1 62.53 52.43 -9.78
CA MET A 1 62.20 53.64 -10.60
C MET A 1 61.96 53.33 -12.07
N ASN A 2 62.18 52.13 -12.55
CA ASN A 2 62.07 51.80 -14.02
C ASN A 2 60.78 51.13 -14.48
N LYS A 3 59.84 50.75 -13.57
CA LYS A 3 58.55 50.09 -13.95
C LYS A 3 57.44 51.12 -14.30
N LEU A 4 57.46 52.24 -13.63
CA LEU A 4 56.43 53.30 -13.84
C LEU A 4 56.58 54.01 -15.19
N LYS A 5 57.81 54.19 -15.71
CA LYS A 5 58.05 54.79 -17.04
C LYS A 5 57.63 53.92 -18.23
N ARG A 6 57.48 52.60 -18.01
CA ARG A 6 57.03 51.68 -19.08
C ARG A 6 55.53 51.65 -19.25
N GLU A 7 54.76 51.86 -18.19
CA GLU A 7 53.32 51.91 -18.26
C GLU A 7 52.75 53.21 -18.88
N GLU A 8 53.35 54.31 -18.60
CA GLU A 8 52.99 55.57 -19.26
C GLU A 8 53.24 55.61 -20.78
N LYS A 9 54.32 54.98 -21.26
CA LYS A 9 54.56 54.86 -22.70
C LYS A 9 53.60 53.89 -23.40
N MET A 10 53.01 52.92 -22.70
CA MET A 10 51.99 52.04 -23.28
C MET A 10 50.68 52.72 -23.37
N LYS A 11 50.29 53.51 -22.40
CA LYS A 11 49.00 54.28 -22.42
C LYS A 11 48.97 55.40 -23.50
N ALA A 12 50.07 55.97 -23.78
CA ALA A 12 50.19 57.03 -24.85
C ALA A 12 50.06 56.48 -26.28
N LYS A 13 50.36 55.16 -26.49
CA LYS A 13 50.32 54.54 -27.82
C LYS A 13 48.94 54.04 -28.23
N ILE A 14 47.99 53.93 -27.29
CA ILE A 14 46.63 53.42 -27.52
C ILE A 14 45.65 54.56 -27.88
N SER A 15 46.04 55.84 -27.57
CA SER A 15 45.16 56.98 -27.73
C SER A 15 45.09 57.57 -29.17
N ASN A 16 45.84 57.08 -30.12
CA ASN A 16 45.90 57.69 -31.45
C ASN A 16 45.45 56.76 -32.59
N ARG A 17 44.72 55.69 -32.32
CA ARG A 17 43.94 55.07 -33.41
C ARG A 17 42.67 55.81 -33.60
N ARG A 18 42.69 56.85 -34.46
CA ARG A 18 41.50 57.43 -35.06
C ARG A 18 40.80 56.30 -35.81
N PHE A 19 39.70 55.83 -35.21
CA PHE A 19 38.72 55.07 -35.98
C PHE A 19 38.17 55.98 -37.07
N SER A 20 38.70 55.85 -38.25
CA SER A 20 38.04 56.40 -39.40
C SER A 20 36.68 55.68 -39.52
N PRO A 21 35.59 56.41 -39.59
CA PRO A 21 34.28 55.77 -39.84
C PRO A 21 34.28 55.35 -41.32
N LEU A 22 34.71 54.12 -41.58
CA LEU A 22 34.54 53.43 -42.84
C LEU A 22 33.08 52.98 -42.99
N TYR A 23 32.16 53.89 -43.01
CA TYR A 23 30.83 53.62 -43.53
C TYR A 23 30.23 54.90 -44.04
N GLY A 24 30.53 55.22 -45.30
CA GLY A 24 29.59 55.95 -46.11
C GLY A 24 28.32 55.10 -46.27
N SER A 25 27.39 55.23 -45.32
CA SER A 25 26.08 54.56 -45.46
C SER A 25 25.37 55.19 -46.64
N SER A 26 25.49 54.57 -47.80
CA SER A 26 24.49 54.77 -48.84
C SER A 26 23.17 54.37 -48.21
N LYS A 27 22.33 55.36 -47.94
CA LYS A 27 20.92 55.16 -47.50
C LYS A 27 20.15 54.50 -48.66
N ARG A 28 20.44 53.23 -48.92
CA ARG A 28 19.58 52.39 -49.77
C ARG A 28 18.47 51.94 -48.89
N GLY A 29 17.26 52.45 -49.11
CA GLY A 29 16.05 51.94 -48.46
C GLY A 29 15.82 50.49 -48.90
N PHE A 30 15.26 49.68 -48.01
CA PHE A 30 14.84 48.33 -48.34
C PHE A 30 13.80 48.35 -49.45
N THR A 31 13.92 47.46 -50.41
CA THR A 31 12.89 47.24 -51.40
C THR A 31 11.69 46.53 -50.78
N VAL A 32 10.49 46.77 -51.27
CA VAL A 32 9.27 46.08 -50.80
C VAL A 32 9.42 44.57 -50.89
N ILE A 33 10.14 44.08 -51.89
CA ILE A 33 10.35 42.63 -52.09
C ILE A 33 11.30 42.04 -51.05
N GLU A 34 12.32 42.77 -50.60
CA GLU A 34 13.21 42.32 -49.52
C GLU A 34 12.45 42.20 -48.21
N VAL A 35 11.54 43.16 -47.91
CA VAL A 35 10.70 43.09 -46.71
C VAL A 35 9.74 41.93 -46.78
N LEU A 36 9.14 41.65 -47.95
CA LEU A 36 8.23 40.49 -48.15
C LEU A 36 8.97 39.18 -47.98
N ILE A 37 10.14 39.02 -48.57
CA ILE A 37 10.94 37.79 -48.40
C ILE A 37 11.38 37.63 -46.94
N GLY A 38 11.89 38.68 -46.33
CA GLY A 38 12.30 38.66 -44.93
C GLY A 38 11.15 38.28 -43.97
N SER A 39 9.97 38.90 -44.17
CA SER A 39 8.79 38.57 -43.36
C SER A 39 8.28 37.12 -43.57
N SER A 40 8.37 36.61 -44.79
CA SER A 40 8.00 35.22 -45.10
C SER A 40 8.91 34.21 -44.42
N ILE A 41 10.21 34.46 -44.47
CA ILE A 41 11.20 33.60 -43.77
C ILE A 41 11.00 33.69 -42.24
N MET A 42 10.80 34.89 -41.70
CA MET A 42 10.55 35.11 -40.28
C MET A 42 9.27 34.34 -39.83
N LEU A 43 8.18 34.45 -40.62
CA LEU A 43 6.95 33.72 -40.34
C LEU A 43 7.19 32.18 -40.31
N ALA A 44 7.93 31.65 -41.28
CA ALA A 44 8.26 30.24 -41.35
C ALA A 44 9.05 29.79 -40.10
N ILE A 45 10.03 30.58 -39.66
CA ILE A 45 10.81 30.31 -38.45
C ILE A 45 9.93 30.35 -37.20
N VAL A 46 9.03 31.32 -37.08
CA VAL A 46 8.10 31.42 -35.93
C VAL A 46 7.18 30.20 -35.88
N VAL A 47 6.59 29.79 -37.01
CA VAL A 47 5.72 28.60 -37.07
C VAL A 47 6.51 27.33 -36.70
N ALA A 48 7.72 27.17 -37.20
CA ALA A 48 8.57 26.03 -36.84
C ALA A 48 8.93 26.01 -35.34
N THR A 49 9.27 27.17 -34.78
CA THR A 49 9.60 27.32 -33.36
C THR A 49 8.41 27.01 -32.46
N LEU A 50 7.21 27.53 -32.81
CA LEU A 50 5.96 27.24 -32.09
C LEU A 50 5.63 25.72 -32.13
N SER A 51 5.81 25.08 -33.30
CA SER A 51 5.60 23.65 -33.44
C SER A 51 6.55 22.82 -32.55
N LEU A 52 7.83 23.19 -32.51
CA LEU A 52 8.80 22.56 -31.62
C LEU A 52 8.48 22.79 -30.15
N TYR A 53 8.10 24.02 -29.79
CA TYR A 53 7.71 24.35 -28.42
C TYR A 53 6.52 23.53 -27.94
N THR A 54 5.45 23.45 -28.76
CA THR A 54 4.26 22.66 -28.40
C THR A 54 4.55 21.17 -28.27
N LYS A 55 5.40 20.61 -29.15
CA LYS A 55 5.84 19.21 -29.03
C LYS A 55 6.69 18.98 -27.78
N SER A 56 7.64 19.85 -27.51
CA SER A 56 8.49 19.75 -26.32
C SER A 56 7.67 19.84 -25.03
N ASN A 57 6.70 20.75 -24.97
CA ASN A 57 5.83 20.90 -23.81
C ASN A 57 4.98 19.63 -23.57
N LYS A 58 4.41 19.04 -24.64
CA LYS A 58 3.67 17.78 -24.55
C LYS A 58 4.53 16.65 -24.00
N VAL A 59 5.75 16.49 -24.50
CA VAL A 59 6.69 15.46 -24.02
C VAL A 59 7.04 15.69 -22.55
N SER A 60 7.26 16.95 -22.15
CA SER A 60 7.57 17.30 -20.77
C SER A 60 6.43 16.93 -19.81
N VAL A 61 5.18 17.26 -20.17
CA VAL A 61 3.99 16.91 -19.38
C VAL A 61 3.83 15.39 -19.25
N ASP A 62 4.02 14.66 -20.35
CA ASP A 62 3.95 13.19 -20.34
C ASP A 62 5.04 12.54 -19.46
N GLN A 63 6.27 13.06 -19.54
CA GLN A 63 7.35 12.59 -18.68
C GLN A 63 7.06 12.86 -17.20
N GLN A 64 6.48 14.03 -16.89
CA GLN A 64 6.09 14.36 -15.52
C GLN A 64 5.01 13.40 -15.01
N GLN A 65 3.95 13.16 -15.76
CA GLN A 65 2.89 12.22 -15.37
C GLN A 65 3.43 10.82 -15.12
N PHE A 66 4.37 10.36 -15.97
CA PHE A 66 4.98 9.06 -15.79
C PHE A 66 5.89 9.00 -14.55
N ALA A 67 6.62 10.07 -14.26
CA ALA A 67 7.39 10.17 -13.03
C ALA A 67 6.50 10.18 -11.78
N ASP A 68 5.35 10.87 -11.83
CA ASP A 68 4.38 10.91 -10.74
C ASP A 68 3.82 9.52 -10.43
N ILE A 69 3.49 8.72 -11.46
CA ILE A 69 3.05 7.33 -11.27
C ILE A 69 4.12 6.49 -10.62
N GLN A 70 5.35 6.57 -11.13
CA GLN A 70 6.46 5.82 -10.55
C GLN A 70 6.66 6.16 -9.07
N HIS A 71 6.50 7.43 -8.72
CA HIS A 71 6.58 7.88 -7.33
C HIS A 71 5.44 7.31 -6.48
N ASN A 72 4.20 7.41 -6.96
CA ASN A 72 3.01 6.92 -6.26
C ASN A 72 3.07 5.40 -6.04
N VAL A 73 3.39 4.63 -7.08
CA VAL A 73 3.51 3.17 -6.99
C VAL A 73 4.61 2.76 -6.02
N ARG A 74 5.78 3.43 -6.04
CA ARG A 74 6.86 3.15 -5.09
C ARG A 74 6.50 3.51 -3.65
N ALA A 75 5.77 4.59 -3.44
CA ALA A 75 5.28 4.97 -2.11
C ALA A 75 4.30 3.92 -1.57
N ALA A 76 3.31 3.52 -2.37
CA ALA A 76 2.37 2.46 -2.02
C ALA A 76 3.10 1.15 -1.69
N MET A 77 4.05 0.75 -2.53
CA MET A 77 4.87 -0.44 -2.34
C MET A 77 5.66 -0.41 -1.03
N TYR A 78 6.21 0.75 -0.67
CA TYR A 78 6.94 0.92 0.59
C TYR A 78 6.03 0.71 1.81
N PHE A 79 4.85 1.33 1.83
CA PHE A 79 3.89 1.17 2.93
C PHE A 79 3.41 -0.26 3.05
N LEU A 80 2.99 -0.87 1.94
CA LEU A 80 2.59 -2.28 1.90
C LEU A 80 3.69 -3.21 2.42
N SER A 81 4.91 -3.09 1.88
CA SER A 81 6.03 -3.94 2.30
C SER A 81 6.35 -3.80 3.79
N ARG A 82 6.27 -2.59 4.33
CA ARG A 82 6.50 -2.33 5.75
C ARG A 82 5.41 -2.99 6.61
N ASP A 83 4.16 -2.79 6.25
CA ASP A 83 3.03 -3.23 7.04
C ASP A 83 2.82 -4.74 6.95
N ILE A 84 3.03 -5.36 5.77
CA ILE A 84 3.03 -6.83 5.61
C ILE A 84 4.09 -7.48 6.51
N LYS A 85 5.30 -6.90 6.61
CA LYS A 85 6.34 -7.42 7.51
C LYS A 85 5.97 -7.32 8.99
N SER A 86 5.02 -6.47 9.34
CA SER A 86 4.52 -6.29 10.70
C SER A 86 3.29 -7.12 11.04
N ILE A 87 2.76 -7.91 10.10
CA ILE A 87 1.60 -8.79 10.35
C ILE A 87 1.91 -9.70 11.54
N GLY A 88 0.98 -9.78 12.49
CA GLY A 88 1.12 -10.56 13.71
C GLY A 88 2.17 -10.02 14.70
N ALA A 89 2.79 -8.85 14.44
CA ALA A 89 3.75 -8.27 15.38
C ALA A 89 3.10 -7.99 16.73
N GLY A 90 3.77 -8.39 17.80
CA GLY A 90 3.28 -8.17 19.16
C GLY A 90 2.15 -9.09 19.59
N LEU A 91 1.67 -9.97 18.73
CA LEU A 91 0.68 -11.01 19.07
C LEU A 91 1.38 -12.29 19.49
N PRO A 92 0.76 -13.11 20.35
CA PRO A 92 1.33 -14.38 20.77
C PRO A 92 1.48 -15.36 19.60
N LEU A 93 2.66 -15.95 19.42
CA LEU A 93 3.00 -16.80 18.28
C LEU A 93 2.15 -18.07 18.15
N GLN A 94 1.67 -18.59 19.27
CA GLN A 94 0.84 -19.80 19.32
C GLN A 94 -0.57 -19.59 18.73
N PHE A 95 -0.97 -18.35 18.50
CA PHE A 95 -2.25 -17.97 17.92
C PHE A 95 -2.06 -17.28 16.57
N SER A 96 -1.14 -17.79 15.77
CA SER A 96 -0.84 -17.24 14.44
C SER A 96 -2.01 -17.36 13.44
N HIS A 97 -3.13 -17.93 13.90
CA HIS A 97 -4.34 -18.07 13.11
C HIS A 97 -4.92 -16.72 12.72
N ALA A 98 -5.37 -16.62 11.51
CA ALA A 98 -6.22 -15.56 10.97
C ALA A 98 -5.70 -14.10 11.20
N PHE A 99 -4.39 -13.87 11.26
CA PHE A 99 -3.87 -12.50 11.27
C PHE A 99 -3.90 -11.85 9.90
N LEU A 100 -4.24 -12.60 8.89
CA LEU A 100 -4.26 -12.20 7.50
C LEU A 100 -5.50 -12.78 6.82
N GLU A 101 -6.19 -11.96 6.03
CA GLU A 101 -7.27 -12.37 5.13
C GLU A 101 -7.08 -11.68 3.80
N GLY A 102 -7.00 -12.46 2.74
CA GLY A 102 -7.12 -11.97 1.37
C GLY A 102 -8.58 -11.97 0.92
N ASP A 103 -8.91 -11.11 0.01
CA ASP A 103 -10.17 -11.14 -0.73
C ASP A 103 -9.80 -11.05 -2.20
N ASN A 104 -9.77 -12.21 -2.83
CA ASN A 104 -9.64 -12.30 -4.28
C ASN A 104 -11.00 -12.00 -4.88
N ASN A 105 -11.13 -10.83 -5.46
CA ASN A 105 -12.37 -10.40 -6.10
C ASN A 105 -12.58 -11.07 -7.47
N ASP A 106 -12.02 -12.26 -7.68
CA ASP A 106 -12.30 -13.06 -8.86
C ASP A 106 -13.77 -13.49 -8.85
N ASN A 107 -14.56 -12.85 -9.69
CA ASN A 107 -15.89 -13.32 -9.97
C ASN A 107 -15.76 -14.57 -10.87
N SER A 108 -15.83 -15.75 -10.27
CA SER A 108 -15.80 -17.09 -10.90
C SER A 108 -16.78 -17.29 -12.07
N GLY A 109 -17.25 -16.23 -12.69
CA GLY A 109 -18.22 -16.20 -13.79
C GLY A 109 -17.78 -15.45 -15.06
N GLY A 110 -16.53 -14.96 -15.13
CA GLY A 110 -15.97 -14.27 -16.32
C GLY A 110 -15.47 -12.84 -16.01
N PRO A 111 -14.64 -12.26 -16.92
CA PRO A 111 -14.04 -10.96 -16.68
C PRO A 111 -15.09 -9.85 -16.47
N PRO A 112 -14.81 -8.85 -15.64
CA PRO A 112 -13.51 -8.38 -15.18
C PRO A 112 -13.17 -8.79 -13.76
N VAL A 113 -11.92 -9.13 -13.55
CA VAL A 113 -11.29 -9.35 -12.26
C VAL A 113 -11.09 -8.00 -11.57
N TYR A 114 -11.51 -7.93 -10.31
CA TYR A 114 -11.38 -6.74 -9.49
C TYR A 114 -10.03 -6.72 -8.77
N PRO A 115 -9.56 -5.54 -8.33
CA PRO A 115 -8.43 -5.46 -7.43
C PRO A 115 -8.70 -6.24 -6.14
N ASP A 116 -7.66 -6.90 -5.66
CA ASP A 116 -7.70 -7.63 -4.40
C ASP A 116 -7.74 -6.70 -3.20
N LYS A 117 -8.20 -7.25 -2.07
CA LYS A 117 -8.06 -6.65 -0.75
C LYS A 117 -7.18 -7.50 0.13
N LEU A 118 -6.43 -6.83 1.00
CA LEU A 118 -5.63 -7.48 2.03
C LEU A 118 -5.98 -6.88 3.38
N THR A 119 -6.57 -7.69 4.25
CA THR A 119 -6.86 -7.33 5.64
C THR A 119 -5.92 -8.07 6.58
N PHE A 120 -5.36 -7.39 7.55
CA PHE A 120 -4.48 -8.02 8.52
C PHE A 120 -4.50 -7.34 9.89
N LEU A 121 -4.05 -8.12 10.87
CA LEU A 121 -3.90 -7.68 12.25
C LEU A 121 -2.43 -7.50 12.60
N GLY A 122 -2.16 -6.44 13.34
CA GLY A 122 -0.89 -6.20 14.01
C GLY A 122 -1.12 -5.59 15.37
N ASN A 123 -0.07 -5.45 16.14
CA ASN A 123 -0.09 -4.72 17.39
C ASN A 123 1.18 -3.88 17.51
N SER A 124 1.01 -2.57 17.54
CA SER A 124 2.13 -1.63 17.79
C SER A 124 2.23 -1.23 19.26
N ASP A 125 1.25 -1.62 20.06
CA ASP A 125 1.18 -1.26 21.48
C ASP A 125 1.75 -2.41 22.32
N PRO A 126 2.77 -2.18 23.17
CA PRO A 126 3.39 -3.22 23.97
C PRO A 126 2.52 -3.73 25.13
N LEU A 127 1.31 -3.20 25.32
CA LEU A 127 0.45 -3.62 26.42
C LEU A 127 0.06 -5.08 26.30
N ARG A 128 0.36 -5.83 27.35
CA ARG A 128 -0.10 -7.19 27.56
C ARG A 128 -0.61 -7.31 28.99
N LEU A 129 -1.88 -7.64 29.14
CA LEU A 129 -2.52 -7.79 30.43
C LEU A 129 -2.77 -9.28 30.69
N ILE A 130 -2.28 -9.80 31.81
CA ILE A 130 -2.50 -11.22 32.19
C ILE A 130 -3.88 -11.34 32.82
N ILE A 131 -4.64 -12.32 32.35
CA ILE A 131 -6.01 -12.57 32.76
C ILE A 131 -6.02 -13.32 34.10
N GLN A 132 -6.70 -12.73 35.10
CA GLN A 132 -6.99 -13.39 36.37
C GLN A 132 -8.31 -14.16 36.31
N SER A 133 -9.32 -13.60 35.65
CA SER A 133 -10.60 -14.26 35.40
C SER A 133 -11.28 -13.69 34.18
N PHE A 134 -12.10 -14.50 33.52
CA PHE A 134 -12.92 -14.10 32.38
C PHE A 134 -14.36 -14.53 32.61
N ASP A 135 -15.31 -13.62 32.38
CA ASP A 135 -16.74 -13.92 32.37
C ASP A 135 -17.29 -13.77 30.94
N PRO A 136 -17.48 -14.87 30.21
CA PRO A 136 -17.98 -14.82 28.85
C PRO A 136 -19.45 -14.36 28.75
N GLY A 137 -20.20 -14.42 29.85
CA GLY A 137 -21.61 -13.98 29.89
C GLY A 137 -21.74 -12.46 29.88
N SER A 138 -20.81 -11.75 30.51
CA SER A 138 -20.75 -10.28 30.51
C SER A 138 -19.64 -9.71 29.64
N ASN A 139 -18.86 -10.56 28.95
CA ASN A 139 -17.65 -10.20 28.22
C ASN A 139 -16.70 -9.35 29.07
N THR A 140 -16.50 -9.75 30.33
CA THR A 140 -15.68 -9.01 31.29
C THR A 140 -14.41 -9.79 31.57
N VAL A 141 -13.28 -9.16 31.36
CA VAL A 141 -11.96 -9.68 31.73
C VAL A 141 -11.45 -8.93 32.96
N THR A 142 -11.04 -9.69 33.99
CA THR A 142 -10.37 -9.15 35.18
C THR A 142 -8.89 -9.49 35.09
N PHE A 143 -8.04 -8.54 35.35
CA PHE A 143 -6.58 -8.69 35.26
C PHE A 143 -5.94 -8.81 36.63
N GLU A 144 -4.74 -9.37 36.65
CA GLU A 144 -3.91 -9.33 37.85
C GLU A 144 -3.66 -7.90 38.33
N PRO A 145 -3.55 -7.67 39.63
CA PRO A 145 -3.31 -6.33 40.17
C PRO A 145 -2.02 -5.69 39.64
N ASN A 146 -2.03 -4.36 39.56
CA ASN A 146 -0.89 -3.50 39.19
C ASN A 146 -0.41 -3.62 37.73
N GLN A 147 -1.13 -4.28 36.83
CA GLN A 147 -0.73 -4.36 35.42
C GLN A 147 -0.98 -3.05 34.67
N PHE A 148 -2.00 -2.29 35.06
CA PHE A 148 -2.25 -0.96 34.51
C PHE A 148 -1.23 0.08 35.00
N ASP A 149 -0.53 -0.15 36.12
CA ASP A 149 0.46 0.78 36.67
C ASP A 149 1.74 0.87 35.82
N MET A 150 1.96 -0.08 34.92
CA MET A 150 3.07 -0.02 33.95
C MET A 150 2.84 1.00 32.84
N TYR A 151 1.63 1.50 32.69
CA TYR A 151 1.28 2.53 31.73
C TYR A 151 1.28 3.92 32.40
N PRO A 152 1.68 4.99 31.70
CA PRO A 152 1.77 6.34 32.26
C PRO A 152 0.42 6.93 32.72
N TYR A 153 -0.65 6.17 32.66
CA TYR A 153 -2.01 6.56 32.97
C TYR A 153 -2.48 5.88 34.25
N THR A 154 -1.99 6.35 35.40
CA THR A 154 -2.49 5.86 36.67
C THR A 154 -3.88 6.41 36.98
N ALA A 155 -4.74 5.57 37.56
CA ALA A 155 -6.15 5.88 37.89
C ALA A 155 -6.34 7.15 38.72
N THR A 156 -5.28 7.66 39.35
CA THR A 156 -5.28 8.87 40.20
C THR A 156 -5.05 10.17 39.43
N SER A 157 -4.42 10.11 38.23
CA SER A 157 -4.06 11.31 37.48
C SER A 157 -5.04 11.70 36.37
N TYR A 158 -5.88 10.78 35.87
CA TYR A 158 -6.76 11.06 34.75
C TYR A 158 -8.07 10.26 34.79
N PRO A 159 -9.12 10.73 35.49
CA PRO A 159 -10.46 10.14 35.36
C PRO A 159 -11.04 10.28 33.95
N ALA A 160 -10.46 11.12 33.08
CA ALA A 160 -10.87 11.29 31.69
C ALA A 160 -10.20 10.32 30.71
N ASP A 161 -9.16 9.57 31.12
CA ASP A 161 -8.37 8.73 30.21
C ASP A 161 -8.87 7.30 30.05
N THR A 162 -10.01 6.95 30.64
CA THR A 162 -10.77 5.81 30.11
C THR A 162 -11.10 5.98 28.62
N LEU A 163 -11.13 7.20 28.13
CA LEU A 163 -11.32 7.52 26.71
C LEU A 163 -10.23 6.96 25.79
N GLY A 164 -9.00 6.85 26.27
CA GLY A 164 -7.90 6.28 25.46
C GLY A 164 -7.99 4.77 25.21
N TYR A 165 -8.80 4.06 26.00
CA TYR A 165 -9.03 2.61 25.86
C TYR A 165 -10.37 2.27 25.20
N ILE A 166 -11.39 3.11 25.40
CA ILE A 166 -12.73 2.89 24.85
C ILE A 166 -12.66 2.84 23.32
N ASN A 167 -13.43 1.93 22.74
CA ASN A 167 -13.49 1.63 21.31
C ASN A 167 -12.21 1.04 20.70
N ARG A 168 -11.13 0.85 21.48
CA ARG A 168 -9.98 0.11 20.97
C ARG A 168 -10.33 -1.36 20.76
N LEU A 169 -9.77 -1.92 19.69
CA LEU A 169 -9.86 -3.35 19.44
C LEU A 169 -8.85 -4.09 20.30
N ILE A 170 -9.30 -5.18 20.87
CA ILE A 170 -8.48 -6.09 21.67
C ILE A 170 -8.67 -7.52 21.18
N ILE A 171 -7.65 -8.32 21.42
CA ILE A 171 -7.76 -9.77 21.35
C ILE A 171 -7.51 -10.35 22.74
N VAL A 172 -8.40 -11.25 23.14
CA VAL A 172 -8.34 -12.01 24.39
C VAL A 172 -7.86 -13.40 24.05
N PHE A 173 -6.67 -13.74 24.48
CA PHE A 173 -6.08 -15.07 24.25
C PHE A 173 -6.24 -15.95 25.46
N PRO A 174 -6.60 -17.23 25.27
CA PRO A 174 -6.59 -18.22 26.34
C PRO A 174 -5.16 -18.49 26.83
N ASN A 175 -5.08 -19.25 27.92
CA ASN A 175 -3.81 -19.67 28.49
C ASN A 175 -3.02 -20.52 27.48
N PRO A 176 -1.79 -20.12 27.14
CA PRO A 176 -0.97 -20.84 26.19
C PRO A 176 -0.64 -22.29 26.58
N GLU A 177 -0.70 -22.62 27.88
CA GLU A 177 -0.41 -23.98 28.37
C GLU A 177 -1.53 -24.96 28.10
N LEU A 178 -2.75 -24.48 27.77
CA LEU A 178 -3.94 -25.33 27.63
C LEU A 178 -4.20 -25.80 26.18
N ASN A 179 -3.33 -25.48 25.26
CA ASN A 179 -3.46 -25.84 23.83
C ASN A 179 -4.81 -25.43 23.19
N VAL A 180 -5.43 -24.37 23.73
CA VAL A 180 -6.63 -23.77 23.15
C VAL A 180 -6.18 -22.75 22.10
N GLN A 181 -6.55 -23.00 20.86
CA GLN A 181 -6.02 -22.22 19.73
C GLN A 181 -6.85 -20.97 19.37
N LYS A 182 -7.93 -20.70 20.10
CA LYS A 182 -8.93 -19.70 19.70
C LYS A 182 -9.06 -18.59 20.71
N GLY A 183 -8.81 -17.35 20.27
CA GLY A 183 -9.02 -16.14 21.05
C GLY A 183 -10.36 -15.46 20.73
N GLU A 184 -10.69 -14.45 21.49
CA GLU A 184 -11.85 -13.58 21.23
C GLU A 184 -11.40 -12.19 20.83
N VAL A 185 -12.01 -11.62 19.81
CA VAL A 185 -11.79 -10.22 19.42
C VAL A 185 -12.96 -9.38 19.88
N GLY A 186 -12.65 -8.27 20.50
CA GLY A 186 -13.66 -7.37 21.01
C GLY A 186 -13.27 -5.91 20.89
N LYS A 187 -14.28 -5.07 21.04
CA LYS A 187 -14.15 -3.63 21.15
C LYS A 187 -14.41 -3.23 22.60
N ILE A 188 -13.49 -2.52 23.22
CA ILE A 188 -13.61 -2.09 24.61
C ILE A 188 -14.78 -1.11 24.76
N THR A 189 -15.68 -1.41 25.67
CA THR A 189 -16.83 -0.56 26.00
C THR A 189 -16.69 0.09 27.35
N SER A 190 -15.94 -0.52 28.28
CA SER A 190 -15.70 0.04 29.61
C SER A 190 -14.37 -0.45 30.18
N VAL A 191 -13.72 0.41 30.95
CA VAL A 191 -12.51 0.08 31.72
C VAL A 191 -12.68 0.56 33.16
N ASN A 192 -12.39 -0.32 34.12
CA ASN A 192 -12.38 0.01 35.53
C ASN A 192 -11.00 -0.31 36.12
N PHE A 193 -10.21 0.72 36.35
CA PHE A 193 -8.86 0.60 36.90
C PHE A 193 -8.84 0.19 38.39
N VAL A 194 -9.93 0.42 39.12
CA VAL A 194 -10.01 0.05 40.55
C VAL A 194 -10.23 -1.43 40.72
N THR A 195 -11.06 -2.02 39.86
CA THR A 195 -11.34 -3.46 39.88
C THR A 195 -10.47 -4.24 38.88
N ASN A 196 -9.57 -3.58 38.16
CA ASN A 196 -8.74 -4.13 37.08
C ASN A 196 -9.57 -4.89 36.03
N GLN A 197 -10.65 -4.26 35.55
CA GLN A 197 -11.57 -4.88 34.61
C GLN A 197 -11.67 -4.14 33.30
N ILE A 198 -11.78 -4.91 32.22
CA ILE A 198 -12.20 -4.43 30.90
C ILE A 198 -13.46 -5.18 30.51
N VAL A 199 -14.47 -4.42 30.05
CA VAL A 199 -15.67 -4.95 29.42
C VAL A 199 -15.56 -4.65 27.93
N PHE A 200 -15.91 -5.62 27.08
CA PHE A 200 -15.83 -5.45 25.64
C PHE A 200 -17.08 -6.02 24.94
N ASP A 201 -17.39 -5.47 23.79
CA ASP A 201 -18.34 -6.05 22.85
C ASP A 201 -17.62 -6.91 21.83
N ARG A 202 -18.13 -8.11 21.58
CA ARG A 202 -17.58 -8.98 20.54
C ARG A 202 -17.75 -8.36 19.16
N VAL A 203 -16.71 -8.32 18.37
CA VAL A 203 -16.73 -7.76 17.02
C VAL A 203 -16.88 -8.90 16.01
N ASN A 204 -18.13 -9.24 15.70
CA ASN A 204 -18.45 -10.27 14.72
C ASN A 204 -18.36 -9.71 13.29
N GLY A 205 -17.64 -10.37 12.40
CA GLY A 205 -17.63 -10.10 10.95
C GLY A 205 -16.86 -8.86 10.49
N LYS A 206 -16.14 -8.17 11.39
CA LYS A 206 -15.30 -7.00 11.05
C LYS A 206 -13.80 -7.28 11.11
N VAL A 207 -13.41 -8.46 11.52
CA VAL A 207 -12.03 -8.94 11.62
C VAL A 207 -11.84 -10.09 10.65
N PRO A 208 -10.60 -10.39 10.25
CA PRO A 208 -10.32 -11.58 9.45
C PRO A 208 -11.07 -12.78 10.00
N LYS A 209 -11.60 -13.56 9.09
CA LYS A 209 -12.51 -14.67 9.37
C LYS A 209 -11.96 -15.52 10.52
N ASP A 210 -12.85 -15.84 11.46
CA ASP A 210 -12.66 -16.87 12.48
C ASP A 210 -11.83 -16.56 13.73
N LEU A 211 -11.45 -15.31 14.00
CA LEU A 211 -10.87 -14.97 15.31
C LEU A 211 -11.86 -15.04 16.47
N ASN A 212 -13.15 -15.02 16.21
CA ASN A 212 -14.24 -15.12 17.21
C ASN A 212 -14.76 -16.57 17.41
N LEU A 213 -13.88 -17.54 17.51
CA LEU A 213 -14.22 -18.94 17.33
C LEU A 213 -14.59 -19.73 18.59
N ASN A 214 -14.57 -19.09 19.74
CA ASN A 214 -15.06 -19.78 20.96
C ASN A 214 -16.06 -18.94 21.75
N PRO A 215 -17.23 -18.58 21.15
CA PRO A 215 -18.29 -17.92 21.91
C PRO A 215 -18.82 -18.91 22.94
N GLY A 216 -18.33 -18.84 24.16
CA GLY A 216 -18.69 -19.73 25.26
C GLY A 216 -17.64 -20.75 25.65
N GLY A 217 -16.36 -20.55 25.32
CA GLY A 217 -15.24 -21.34 25.89
C GLY A 217 -15.29 -21.36 27.41
N ASP A 218 -14.70 -22.39 28.00
CA ASP A 218 -14.62 -22.50 29.45
C ASP A 218 -13.91 -21.25 29.98
N PRO A 219 -14.51 -20.48 30.91
CA PRO A 219 -13.86 -19.32 31.52
C PRO A 219 -12.48 -19.62 32.08
N ASP A 220 -12.28 -20.85 32.56
CA ASP A 220 -11.00 -21.27 33.12
C ASP A 220 -9.89 -21.41 32.08
N ASP A 221 -10.23 -21.58 30.79
CA ASP A 221 -9.25 -21.62 29.70
C ASP A 221 -8.52 -20.30 29.54
N TYR A 222 -9.12 -19.19 29.96
CA TYR A 222 -8.53 -17.86 29.83
C TYR A 222 -7.69 -17.43 31.03
N ILE A 223 -7.73 -18.15 32.17
CA ILE A 223 -6.94 -17.82 33.36
C ILE A 223 -5.44 -18.01 33.06
N GLY A 224 -4.65 -16.97 33.26
CA GLY A 224 -3.24 -16.94 32.83
C GLY A 224 -3.02 -16.61 31.36
N GLY A 225 -4.10 -16.47 30.60
CA GLY A 225 -4.08 -15.96 29.25
C GLY A 225 -3.75 -14.46 29.18
N THR A 226 -3.83 -13.88 28.00
CA THR A 226 -3.37 -12.52 27.77
C THR A 226 -4.38 -11.71 26.97
N VAL A 227 -4.56 -10.44 27.34
CA VAL A 227 -5.23 -9.45 26.50
C VAL A 227 -4.21 -8.49 25.92
N THR A 228 -4.34 -8.19 24.65
CA THR A 228 -3.52 -7.20 23.96
C THR A 228 -4.33 -6.38 23.00
N PHE A 229 -3.88 -5.15 22.71
CA PHE A 229 -4.48 -4.34 21.68
C PHE A 229 -4.15 -4.86 20.29
N ILE A 230 -5.06 -4.64 19.36
CA ILE A 230 -4.83 -4.95 17.96
C ILE A 230 -5.12 -3.74 17.09
N GLU A 231 -4.38 -3.64 16.01
CA GLU A 231 -4.62 -2.73 14.90
C GLU A 231 -5.10 -3.55 13.71
N LEU A 232 -6.27 -3.21 13.21
CA LEU A 232 -6.84 -3.80 12.02
C LEU A 232 -6.62 -2.84 10.85
N LYS A 233 -5.97 -3.35 9.79
CA LYS A 233 -5.69 -2.60 8.57
C LYS A 233 -6.18 -3.37 7.36
N THR A 234 -6.79 -2.65 6.43
CA THR A 234 -7.20 -3.18 5.13
C THR A 234 -6.63 -2.31 4.02
N TYR A 235 -5.87 -2.92 3.12
CA TYR A 235 -5.43 -2.31 1.88
C TYR A 235 -6.38 -2.67 0.76
N TRP A 236 -6.80 -1.70 -0.01
CA TRP A 236 -7.75 -1.87 -1.09
C TRP A 236 -7.65 -0.76 -2.13
N LEU A 237 -8.18 -1.03 -3.31
CA LEU A 237 -8.26 -0.08 -4.41
C LEU A 237 -9.73 0.07 -4.77
N ASP A 238 -10.21 1.31 -4.85
CA ASP A 238 -11.52 1.56 -5.42
C ASP A 238 -11.44 1.54 -6.95
N VAL A 239 -12.44 0.92 -7.54
CA VAL A 239 -12.61 0.85 -9.00
C VAL A 239 -13.84 1.64 -9.39
N ASP A 240 -13.81 2.18 -10.60
CA ASP A 240 -14.95 2.88 -11.19
C ASP A 240 -16.22 2.02 -11.06
N GLY A 241 -17.31 2.59 -10.56
CA GLY A 241 -18.63 1.92 -10.42
C GLY A 241 -19.25 1.38 -11.71
N SER A 242 -18.58 1.53 -12.85
CA SER A 242 -18.93 0.88 -14.11
C SER A 242 -18.62 -0.62 -14.13
N TYR A 243 -17.87 -1.14 -13.16
CA TYR A 243 -17.59 -2.58 -13.04
C TYR A 243 -18.81 -3.36 -12.56
N PRO A 244 -19.05 -4.58 -13.09
CA PRO A 244 -20.18 -5.42 -12.71
C PRO A 244 -20.12 -5.98 -11.29
N GLY A 245 -20.25 -5.27 -10.29
CA GLY A 245 -20.16 -5.64 -8.87
C GLY A 245 -20.23 -4.40 -8.01
N GLY A 246 -20.08 -3.24 -8.63
CA GLY A 246 -20.09 -1.97 -7.94
C GLY A 246 -18.77 -1.66 -7.24
N HIS A 247 -18.80 -0.66 -6.39
CA HIS A 247 -17.65 -0.24 -5.60
C HIS A 247 -17.26 -1.28 -4.55
N VAL A 248 -15.97 -1.53 -4.44
CA VAL A 248 -15.40 -2.43 -3.46
C VAL A 248 -14.85 -1.60 -2.30
N GLY A 249 -15.75 -1.11 -1.46
CA GLY A 249 -15.39 -0.27 -0.31
C GLY A 249 -15.11 -1.08 0.97
N VAL A 250 -14.69 -0.38 2.00
CA VAL A 250 -14.55 -0.90 3.36
C VAL A 250 -15.55 -0.19 4.26
N ASP A 251 -16.37 -0.94 4.99
CA ASP A 251 -17.39 -0.44 5.93
C ASP A 251 -18.37 0.60 5.30
N GLY A 252 -18.72 0.39 4.02
CA GLY A 252 -19.62 1.27 3.28
C GLY A 252 -18.98 2.56 2.73
N TYR A 253 -17.72 2.78 2.95
CA TYR A 253 -16.99 3.87 2.34
C TYR A 253 -16.67 3.52 0.88
N LEU A 254 -17.11 4.39 -0.01
CA LEU A 254 -16.78 4.34 -1.44
C LEU A 254 -15.63 5.32 -1.67
N GLY A 255 -14.50 4.82 -2.12
CA GLY A 255 -13.35 5.66 -2.42
C GLY A 255 -13.49 6.45 -3.73
N GLU A 256 -12.39 6.97 -4.22
CA GLU A 256 -12.29 7.58 -5.54
C GLU A 256 -11.63 6.59 -6.50
N PRO A 257 -12.15 6.41 -7.73
CA PRO A 257 -11.58 5.48 -8.70
C PRO A 257 -10.09 5.74 -8.97
N GLY A 258 -9.30 4.66 -8.96
CA GLY A 258 -7.86 4.73 -9.17
C GLY A 258 -7.07 5.26 -7.97
N VAL A 259 -7.69 5.29 -6.80
CA VAL A 259 -7.03 5.63 -5.55
C VAL A 259 -6.88 4.39 -4.68
N MET A 260 -5.64 4.08 -4.30
CA MET A 260 -5.35 3.03 -3.35
C MET A 260 -5.47 3.58 -1.93
N TYR A 261 -6.21 2.88 -1.09
CA TYR A 261 -6.48 3.22 0.29
C TYR A 261 -5.86 2.24 1.28
N VAL A 262 -5.59 2.75 2.47
CA VAL A 262 -5.53 1.94 3.69
C VAL A 262 -6.65 2.37 4.62
N SER A 263 -7.42 1.41 5.09
CA SER A 263 -8.43 1.61 6.12
C SER A 263 -7.92 1.06 7.44
N GLN A 264 -7.98 1.87 8.48
CA GLN A 264 -7.56 1.50 9.83
C GLN A 264 -8.65 1.86 10.83
N TRP A 265 -8.90 0.97 11.78
CA TRP A 265 -9.84 1.27 12.86
C TRP A 265 -9.33 2.40 13.75
N ASN A 266 -10.15 3.44 13.92
CA ASN A 266 -9.86 4.55 14.82
C ASN A 266 -10.80 4.49 16.04
N PRO A 267 -10.25 4.24 17.26
CA PRO A 267 -11.07 4.17 18.46
C PRO A 267 -11.69 5.52 18.89
N ILE A 268 -11.13 6.64 18.45
CA ILE A 268 -11.64 7.97 18.80
C ILE A 268 -12.95 8.26 18.07
N SER A 269 -13.01 7.93 16.79
CA SER A 269 -14.20 8.13 15.95
C SER A 269 -15.16 6.94 15.98
N ASP A 270 -14.79 5.83 16.61
CA ASP A 270 -15.51 4.54 16.59
C ASP A 270 -15.87 4.08 15.18
N SER A 271 -14.94 4.26 14.26
CA SER A 271 -15.13 3.98 12.83
C SER A 271 -13.80 3.73 12.12
N TYR A 272 -13.86 3.21 10.91
CA TYR A 272 -12.68 3.14 10.05
C TYR A 272 -12.31 4.53 9.54
N GLU A 273 -11.03 4.84 9.61
CA GLU A 273 -10.41 5.95 8.89
C GLU A 273 -9.81 5.44 7.59
N HIS A 274 -10.14 6.12 6.49
CA HIS A 274 -9.69 5.76 5.16
C HIS A 274 -8.65 6.78 4.69
N MET A 275 -7.42 6.33 4.53
CA MET A 275 -6.31 7.17 4.09
C MET A 275 -5.93 6.83 2.65
N ALA A 276 -5.99 7.80 1.75
CA ALA A 276 -5.48 7.67 0.40
C ALA A 276 -3.95 7.57 0.44
N LEU A 277 -3.40 6.50 -0.12
CA LEU A 277 -1.95 6.24 -0.17
C LEU A 277 -1.33 6.58 -1.51
N ALA A 278 -2.01 6.26 -2.58
CA ALA A 278 -1.50 6.44 -3.93
C ALA A 278 -2.63 6.73 -4.92
N LEU A 279 -2.35 7.63 -5.85
CA LEU A 279 -3.24 8.01 -6.93
C LEU A 279 -2.80 7.35 -8.24
N ASN A 280 -3.73 7.25 -9.18
CA ASN A 280 -3.48 6.70 -10.51
C ASN A 280 -3.05 5.22 -10.46
N ILE A 281 -3.62 4.46 -9.56
CA ILE A 281 -3.47 3.01 -9.49
C ILE A 281 -4.62 2.38 -10.29
N GLU A 282 -4.28 1.48 -11.19
CA GLU A 282 -5.25 0.77 -12.04
C GLU A 282 -5.60 -0.61 -11.50
N ASP A 283 -4.61 -1.26 -10.83
CA ASP A 283 -4.79 -2.61 -10.32
C ASP A 283 -3.90 -2.88 -9.11
N LEU A 284 -4.37 -3.75 -8.22
CA LEU A 284 -3.71 -4.20 -7.00
C LEU A 284 -3.99 -5.69 -6.82
N GLN A 285 -2.94 -6.52 -6.81
CA GLN A 285 -3.08 -7.96 -6.71
C GLN A 285 -2.19 -8.50 -5.60
N PHE A 286 -2.68 -9.52 -4.88
CA PHE A 286 -1.97 -10.21 -3.82
C PHE A 286 -1.89 -11.71 -4.08
N GLN A 287 -0.72 -12.27 -3.87
CA GLN A 287 -0.47 -13.70 -3.96
C GLN A 287 0.26 -14.16 -2.70
N TYR A 288 0.03 -15.39 -2.31
CA TYR A 288 0.43 -15.95 -1.01
C TYR A 288 1.25 -17.21 -1.21
N HIS A 289 2.25 -17.39 -0.35
CA HIS A 289 3.08 -18.59 -0.33
C HIS A 289 3.53 -18.90 1.08
N GLY A 290 3.69 -20.18 1.38
CA GLY A 290 4.14 -20.63 2.70
C GLY A 290 4.03 -22.15 2.87
N ASP A 291 3.72 -22.56 4.08
CA ASP A 291 3.40 -23.91 4.51
C ASP A 291 1.90 -23.94 4.83
N MET A 292 1.09 -24.13 3.78
CA MET A 292 -0.36 -23.97 3.88
C MET A 292 -1.09 -25.29 4.17
N ASP A 293 -0.37 -26.44 4.09
CA ASP A 293 -0.89 -27.76 4.48
C ASP A 293 -0.37 -28.23 5.85
N ALA A 294 0.37 -27.36 6.55
CA ALA A 294 0.90 -27.59 7.90
C ALA A 294 1.84 -28.80 8.03
N ASP A 295 2.53 -29.19 6.96
CA ASP A 295 3.52 -30.27 6.97
C ASP A 295 4.94 -29.83 7.41
N GLN A 296 5.09 -28.54 7.77
CA GLN A 296 6.33 -27.87 8.20
C GLN A 296 7.35 -27.66 7.06
N GLN A 297 6.93 -27.76 5.82
CA GLN A 297 7.75 -27.44 4.66
C GLN A 297 7.08 -26.31 3.87
N LEU A 298 7.86 -25.62 3.04
CA LEU A 298 7.28 -24.68 2.09
C LEU A 298 6.64 -25.45 0.94
N ASP A 299 5.45 -25.06 0.57
CA ASP A 299 4.71 -25.73 -0.49
C ASP A 299 5.30 -25.46 -1.88
N ASP A 300 5.57 -26.53 -2.61
CA ASP A 300 5.79 -26.50 -4.07
C ASP A 300 4.42 -26.69 -4.73
N ASN A 301 3.75 -25.57 -5.03
CA ASN A 301 2.36 -25.57 -5.49
C ASN A 301 2.19 -25.91 -6.97
N ASN A 302 3.29 -25.96 -7.72
CA ASN A 302 3.30 -26.33 -9.14
C ASN A 302 3.98 -27.69 -9.41
N SER A 303 4.47 -28.37 -8.35
CA SER A 303 5.11 -29.69 -8.39
C SER A 303 6.31 -29.77 -9.33
N ASP A 304 7.07 -28.69 -9.51
CA ASP A 304 8.28 -28.67 -10.34
C ASP A 304 9.57 -28.94 -9.56
N ALA A 305 9.46 -29.21 -8.25
CA ALA A 305 10.53 -29.44 -7.28
C ALA A 305 11.43 -28.22 -7.05
N THR A 306 10.94 -27.02 -7.35
CA THR A 306 11.66 -25.75 -7.14
C THR A 306 10.73 -24.74 -6.47
N ILE A 307 11.10 -24.22 -5.32
CA ILE A 307 10.33 -23.16 -4.66
C ILE A 307 10.64 -21.81 -5.35
N ASP A 308 9.70 -21.27 -6.10
CA ASP A 308 9.90 -20.04 -6.83
C ASP A 308 8.61 -19.15 -6.89
N VAL A 309 8.58 -18.20 -7.83
CA VAL A 309 7.45 -17.27 -7.97
C VAL A 309 6.17 -17.92 -8.51
N ASN A 310 6.26 -19.12 -9.08
CA ASN A 310 5.11 -19.83 -9.62
C ASN A 310 4.34 -20.60 -8.55
N ASP A 311 4.91 -20.69 -7.32
CA ASP A 311 4.26 -21.33 -6.18
C ASP A 311 3.35 -20.37 -5.40
N PHE A 312 3.34 -19.09 -5.78
CA PHE A 312 2.43 -18.13 -5.18
C PHE A 312 1.01 -18.30 -5.71
N LEU A 313 0.06 -18.44 -4.81
CA LEU A 313 -1.36 -18.63 -5.11
C LEU A 313 -2.16 -17.37 -4.81
N ASN A 314 -3.20 -17.11 -5.59
CA ASN A 314 -4.19 -16.11 -5.24
C ASN A 314 -5.09 -16.64 -4.11
N TRP A 315 -5.71 -15.75 -3.37
CA TRP A 315 -6.62 -16.16 -2.29
C TRP A 315 -7.82 -16.90 -2.89
N GLY A 316 -8.03 -18.12 -2.45
CA GLY A 316 -9.09 -19.00 -2.96
C GLY A 316 -8.65 -20.00 -4.02
N ASP A 317 -7.46 -19.86 -4.59
CA ASP A 317 -6.92 -20.85 -5.52
C ASP A 317 -6.58 -22.16 -4.80
N SER A 318 -6.86 -23.30 -5.43
CA SER A 318 -6.63 -24.59 -4.78
C SER A 318 -5.19 -25.10 -4.89
N GLY A 319 -4.39 -24.60 -5.81
CA GLY A 319 -3.06 -25.13 -6.08
C GLY A 319 -3.08 -26.64 -6.30
N ASP A 320 -1.93 -27.30 -6.24
CA ASP A 320 -1.82 -28.76 -6.32
C ASP A 320 -2.28 -29.48 -5.05
N LYS A 321 -2.37 -28.76 -3.92
CA LYS A 321 -2.68 -29.32 -2.59
C LYS A 321 -4.12 -29.12 -2.12
N ASN A 322 -4.98 -28.46 -2.90
CA ASN A 322 -6.39 -28.19 -2.60
C ASN A 322 -6.62 -27.54 -1.22
N PHE A 323 -5.94 -26.45 -0.94
CA PHE A 323 -6.08 -25.72 0.32
C PHE A 323 -7.52 -25.23 0.52
N ASN A 324 -7.97 -25.33 1.77
CA ASN A 324 -9.22 -24.71 2.20
C ASN A 324 -8.92 -23.36 2.84
N TRP A 325 -8.96 -22.29 2.05
CA TRP A 325 -8.68 -20.92 2.52
C TRP A 325 -9.58 -20.43 3.67
N ASN A 326 -10.65 -21.16 3.96
CA ASN A 326 -11.49 -20.92 5.12
C ASN A 326 -11.07 -21.73 6.34
N ASP A 327 -10.05 -22.56 6.22
CA ASP A 327 -9.45 -23.30 7.33
C ASP A 327 -8.50 -22.38 8.09
N ASP A 328 -8.50 -22.48 9.43
CA ASP A 328 -7.64 -21.68 10.30
C ASP A 328 -6.14 -21.95 10.05
N GLU A 329 -5.80 -23.12 9.52
CA GLU A 329 -4.42 -23.54 9.29
C GLU A 329 -3.79 -22.84 8.09
N VAL A 330 -4.56 -22.56 7.03
CA VAL A 330 -4.04 -21.92 5.81
C VAL A 330 -3.53 -20.50 6.04
N PRO A 331 -4.28 -19.58 6.67
CA PRO A 331 -3.74 -18.27 6.99
C PRO A 331 -2.53 -18.31 7.92
N ALA A 332 -2.48 -19.28 8.84
CA ALA A 332 -1.35 -19.48 9.73
C ALA A 332 -0.10 -19.99 9.00
N GLY A 333 -0.28 -20.74 7.93
CA GLY A 333 0.78 -21.27 7.07
C GLY A 333 1.46 -20.22 6.19
N ILE A 334 0.80 -19.10 5.88
CA ILE A 334 1.34 -18.07 4.99
C ILE A 334 2.62 -17.47 5.57
N ARG A 335 3.70 -17.49 4.81
CA ARG A 335 5.02 -16.96 5.19
C ARG A 335 5.44 -15.75 4.39
N SER A 336 4.92 -15.59 3.18
CA SER A 336 5.23 -14.48 2.31
C SER A 336 4.01 -14.04 1.50
N VAL A 337 3.95 -12.75 1.23
CA VAL A 337 2.96 -12.16 0.36
C VAL A 337 3.69 -11.46 -0.78
N ARG A 338 3.37 -11.85 -2.00
CA ARG A 338 3.74 -11.13 -3.22
C ARG A 338 2.62 -10.17 -3.56
N PHE A 339 2.97 -8.95 -3.87
CA PHE A 339 1.99 -7.92 -4.22
C PHE A 339 2.44 -7.17 -5.46
N LEU A 340 1.48 -6.91 -6.33
CA LEU A 340 1.66 -6.30 -7.62
C LEU A 340 0.80 -5.04 -7.69
N ILE A 341 1.41 -3.92 -8.05
CA ILE A 341 0.72 -2.64 -8.17
C ILE A 341 0.94 -2.10 -9.58
N LEU A 342 -0.16 -1.90 -10.30
CA LEU A 342 -0.18 -1.31 -11.61
C LEU A 342 -0.65 0.14 -11.53
N GLY A 343 0.23 1.07 -11.88
CA GLY A 343 -0.12 2.48 -12.06
C GLY A 343 -0.39 2.83 -13.51
N LYS A 344 -1.28 3.80 -13.74
CA LYS A 344 -1.72 4.29 -15.05
C LYS A 344 -1.66 5.80 -15.09
N THR A 345 -1.22 6.42 -16.23
CA THR A 345 -1.23 7.88 -16.37
C THR A 345 -2.64 8.45 -16.29
N ALA A 346 -2.82 9.57 -15.59
CA ALA A 346 -4.11 10.23 -15.47
C ALA A 346 -4.69 10.65 -16.83
N ASN A 347 -3.82 11.03 -17.76
CA ASN A 347 -4.22 11.42 -19.12
C ASN A 347 -3.56 10.53 -20.16
N PRO A 348 -4.28 10.23 -21.27
CA PRO A 348 -3.71 9.49 -22.36
C PRO A 348 -2.57 10.26 -23.04
N TYR A 349 -1.59 9.54 -23.56
CA TYR A 349 -0.46 10.13 -24.28
C TYR A 349 -0.91 10.87 -25.54
N ILE A 350 -0.78 12.20 -25.53
CA ILE A 350 -1.26 13.09 -26.60
C ILE A 350 -0.23 13.23 -27.74
N GLY A 351 1.00 12.76 -27.55
CA GLY A 351 2.15 13.01 -28.45
C GLY A 351 2.18 12.18 -29.71
N PHE A 352 1.31 11.20 -29.88
CA PHE A 352 1.41 10.23 -30.96
C PHE A 352 0.36 10.47 -32.04
N SER A 353 0.77 11.08 -33.14
CA SER A 353 0.01 11.18 -34.41
C SER A 353 0.51 10.18 -35.45
N GLY A 354 1.22 9.13 -35.06
CA GLY A 354 1.77 8.13 -35.93
C GLY A 354 0.75 7.06 -36.35
N SER A 355 1.10 6.31 -37.38
CA SER A 355 0.30 5.18 -37.89
C SER A 355 0.07 4.14 -36.77
N PRO A 356 -1.05 3.40 -36.77
CA PRO A 356 -1.30 2.33 -35.81
C PRO A 356 -0.17 1.29 -35.69
N SER A 357 0.61 1.09 -36.75
CA SER A 357 1.78 0.19 -36.73
C SER A 357 2.95 0.69 -35.86
N ASP A 358 3.09 2.01 -35.67
CA ASP A 358 4.09 2.58 -34.78
C ASP A 358 3.55 2.73 -33.35
N ALA A 359 2.25 2.73 -33.19
CA ALA A 359 1.54 2.78 -31.92
C ALA A 359 1.79 1.52 -31.06
N VAL A 360 1.99 0.37 -31.71
CA VAL A 360 2.21 -0.94 -31.05
C VAL A 360 3.38 -0.93 -30.06
N LYS A 361 4.29 0.00 -30.17
CA LYS A 361 5.46 0.10 -29.29
C LYS A 361 5.20 0.86 -27.96
N TYR A 362 4.11 1.62 -27.85
CA TYR A 362 3.85 2.52 -26.72
C TYR A 362 2.38 2.58 -26.25
N ILE A 363 1.47 1.83 -26.89
CA ILE A 363 0.06 1.82 -26.56
C ILE A 363 -0.26 0.38 -26.14
N TYR A 364 -0.08 0.10 -24.87
CA TYR A 364 -0.44 -1.18 -24.31
C TYR A 364 -1.81 -1.05 -23.64
N GLY A 365 -2.71 -1.96 -23.90
CA GLY A 365 -3.80 -2.26 -23.01
C GLY A 365 -3.26 -2.61 -21.61
N LYS A 366 -4.13 -2.79 -20.66
CA LYS A 366 -3.75 -3.30 -19.33
C LYS A 366 -3.05 -4.66 -19.53
N PRO A 367 -1.82 -4.88 -19.01
CA PRO A 367 -1.21 -6.21 -19.03
C PRO A 367 -1.97 -7.17 -18.11
N ALA A 368 -1.88 -8.46 -18.33
CA ALA A 368 -2.27 -9.43 -17.31
C ALA A 368 -1.36 -9.31 -16.09
N ILE A 369 -1.94 -9.38 -14.89
CA ILE A 369 -1.21 -9.29 -13.64
C ILE A 369 -1.83 -10.29 -12.67
N ALA A 370 -1.06 -11.28 -12.23
CA ALA A 370 -1.57 -12.40 -11.45
C ALA A 370 -2.79 -13.03 -12.16
N ASP A 371 -3.94 -13.10 -11.54
CA ASP A 371 -5.20 -13.58 -12.13
C ASP A 371 -6.00 -12.48 -12.85
N SER A 372 -5.59 -11.22 -12.71
CA SER A 372 -6.23 -10.11 -13.40
C SER A 372 -5.90 -10.12 -14.90
N PRO A 373 -6.90 -10.28 -15.80
CA PRO A 373 -6.66 -10.44 -17.21
C PRO A 373 -6.16 -9.18 -17.90
N ALA A 374 -5.49 -9.36 -19.03
CA ALA A 374 -5.15 -8.27 -19.91
C ALA A 374 -6.40 -7.68 -20.56
N HIS A 375 -6.42 -6.35 -20.73
CA HIS A 375 -7.39 -5.68 -21.59
C HIS A 375 -6.74 -5.36 -22.94
N ASP A 376 -7.30 -5.86 -24.01
CA ASP A 376 -6.76 -5.70 -25.38
C ASP A 376 -7.00 -4.29 -25.96
N GLU A 377 -7.87 -3.49 -25.37
CA GLU A 377 -8.14 -2.15 -25.87
C GLU A 377 -7.00 -1.19 -25.54
N ALA A 378 -6.32 -0.74 -26.59
CA ALA A 378 -5.25 0.24 -26.50
C ALA A 378 -5.82 1.62 -26.11
N ASP A 379 -5.69 1.99 -24.86
CA ASP A 379 -6.25 3.23 -24.29
C ASP A 379 -5.29 4.44 -24.30
N LYS A 380 -4.11 4.29 -24.88
CA LYS A 380 -3.03 5.31 -24.95
C LYS A 380 -2.47 5.77 -23.60
N HIS A 381 -2.80 5.12 -22.51
CA HIS A 381 -2.19 5.38 -21.23
C HIS A 381 -0.85 4.66 -21.08
N ARG A 382 0.09 5.33 -20.43
CA ARG A 382 1.33 4.66 -20.01
C ARG A 382 1.09 4.00 -18.66
N ARG A 383 1.67 2.82 -18.50
CA ARG A 383 1.56 2.01 -17.30
C ARG A 383 2.91 1.72 -16.69
N PHE A 384 2.91 1.55 -15.39
CA PHE A 384 4.08 1.17 -14.62
C PHE A 384 3.69 0.09 -13.63
N LEU A 385 4.19 -1.13 -13.85
CA LEU A 385 4.01 -2.26 -12.95
C LEU A 385 5.21 -2.33 -12.00
N LEU A 386 4.93 -2.50 -10.73
CA LEU A 386 5.92 -2.82 -9.72
C LEU A 386 5.43 -4.02 -8.92
N GLU A 387 6.29 -4.99 -8.72
CA GLU A 387 6.05 -6.16 -7.90
C GLU A 387 7.09 -6.26 -6.77
N SER A 388 6.69 -6.85 -5.67
CA SER A 388 7.58 -7.14 -4.55
C SER A 388 7.01 -8.28 -3.72
N THR A 389 7.90 -8.97 -3.01
CA THR A 389 7.55 -9.99 -2.04
C THR A 389 7.99 -9.54 -0.65
N ALA A 390 7.11 -9.66 0.33
CA ALA A 390 7.42 -9.39 1.72
C ALA A 390 7.20 -10.65 2.56
N GLN A 391 8.21 -10.99 3.37
CA GLN A 391 8.11 -12.09 4.33
C GLN A 391 7.41 -11.60 5.60
N ILE A 392 6.48 -12.39 6.11
CA ILE A 392 5.79 -12.17 7.38
C ILE A 392 6.67 -12.72 8.50
N ARG A 393 7.41 -11.84 9.16
CA ARG A 393 8.45 -12.23 10.12
C ARG A 393 7.91 -12.97 11.32
N ASN A 394 6.72 -12.61 11.80
CA ASN A 394 6.18 -13.15 13.05
C ASN A 394 5.53 -14.52 12.88
N LEU A 395 5.05 -14.85 11.68
CA LEU A 395 4.50 -16.17 11.39
C LEU A 395 5.61 -17.20 11.11
N SER A 396 6.76 -16.77 10.62
CA SER A 396 7.89 -17.68 10.32
C SER A 396 8.60 -18.26 11.54
N LEU A 397 8.40 -17.68 12.73
CA LEU A 397 9.05 -18.14 13.97
C LEU A 397 8.30 -19.28 14.67
N SER A 398 7.03 -19.52 14.35
CA SER A 398 6.21 -20.53 15.03
C SER A 398 6.60 -21.97 14.70
N ILE A 399 7.15 -22.22 13.52
CA ILE A 399 7.53 -23.57 13.06
C ILE A 399 8.72 -24.13 13.83
N TYR A 400 9.66 -23.27 14.28
CA TYR A 400 10.87 -23.76 14.97
C TYR A 400 10.66 -24.19 16.43
N ASN A 401 9.54 -23.82 17.06
CA ASN A 401 9.28 -24.15 18.48
C ASN A 401 8.37 -25.37 18.71
N SER A 402 7.68 -25.86 17.68
CA SER A 402 6.80 -27.04 17.83
C SER A 402 7.52 -28.38 17.68
N GLY A 403 8.79 -28.38 17.29
CA GLY A 403 9.56 -29.61 16.99
C GLY A 403 10.45 -30.17 18.11
N THR A 404 10.40 -29.65 19.34
CA THR A 404 11.20 -30.16 20.46
C THR A 404 10.35 -30.26 21.72
N ASN A 405 9.53 -31.30 21.79
CA ASN A 405 9.15 -31.95 23.04
C ASN A 405 8.95 -33.45 22.79
#